data_c6d6a9a89a12fa50365bde3772652a46
#
_entry.id   c6d6a9a89a12fa50365bde3772652a46
#
_cell.length_a   1.000
_cell.length_b   1.000
_cell.length_c   1.000
_cell.angle_alpha   90.00
_cell.angle_beta   90.00
_cell.angle_gamma   90.00
#
_symmetry.space_group_name_H-M   'P 1'
#
loop_
_entity.id
_entity.type
_entity.pdbx_description
1 polymer ?
#
loop_
_entity_poly.entity_id
_entity_poly.type
_entity_poly.pdbx_seq_one_letter_code
_entity_poly.pdbx_strand_id
1 'polypeptide(L)'
;YDIEALDEKELCFRVSCSSGTYVRSLCHDIAEKTNNFGCMSSLIRTKVGRFTLEDCVTIKDVEEGNYILHPVKEVLSHYKEIKISDTKDVVNGRKVHLNCEADEVLLTHQEEALAIYRREHGDVFGCVRGLW
;
A
#
# COMPACT_ATOMS: atom_id res chain seq x y z
N TYR A 1 6.37 2.28 19.58
CA TYR A 1 7.77 2.51 19.15
C TYR A 1 8.67 1.66 20.04
N ASP A 2 9.46 0.78 19.44
CA ASP A 2 10.53 0.09 20.14
C ASP A 2 11.83 0.83 19.85
N ILE A 3 12.53 1.26 20.89
CA ILE A 3 13.80 1.98 20.79
C ILE A 3 14.82 1.20 21.60
N GLU A 4 15.94 0.86 20.98
CA GLU A 4 17.06 0.18 21.60
C GLU A 4 18.36 0.94 21.28
N ALA A 5 19.08 1.38 22.33
CA ALA A 5 20.41 1.91 22.18
C ALA A 5 21.39 0.76 21.99
N LEU A 6 22.07 0.70 20.87
CA LEU A 6 23.07 -0.33 20.58
C LEU A 6 24.41 0.00 21.25
N ASP A 7 24.79 1.28 21.23
CA ASP A 7 25.96 1.84 21.94
C ASP A 7 25.79 3.35 22.15
N GLU A 8 26.87 4.04 22.53
CA GLU A 8 26.87 5.51 22.74
C GLU A 8 26.65 6.31 21.43
N LYS A 9 26.78 5.70 20.27
CA LYS A 9 26.72 6.34 18.95
C LYS A 9 25.62 5.80 18.05
N GLU A 10 25.07 4.63 18.34
CA GLU A 10 24.08 3.96 17.51
C GLU A 10 22.77 3.72 18.26
N LEU A 11 21.69 4.12 17.59
CA LEU A 11 20.32 3.93 18.04
C LEU A 11 19.57 3.10 17.01
N CYS A 12 19.00 1.98 17.42
CA CYS A 12 18.07 1.21 16.61
C CYS A 12 16.63 1.47 17.08
N PHE A 13 15.72 1.71 16.16
CA PHE A 13 14.31 1.86 16.49
C PHE A 13 13.41 1.30 15.40
N ARG A 14 12.22 0.86 15.81
CA ARG A 14 11.15 0.46 14.89
C ARG A 14 10.09 1.56 14.85
N VAL A 15 9.67 1.93 13.65
CA VAL A 15 8.63 2.95 13.44
C VAL A 15 7.55 2.43 12.51
N SER A 16 6.30 2.70 12.86
CA SER A 16 5.15 2.57 11.98
C SER A 16 4.68 3.96 11.59
N CYS A 17 4.59 4.23 10.29
CA CYS A 17 4.26 5.56 9.78
C CYS A 17 3.38 5.45 8.52
N SER A 18 2.72 6.54 8.17
CA SER A 18 1.94 6.66 6.94
C SER A 18 2.83 6.73 5.69
N SER A 19 2.23 6.56 4.52
CA SER A 19 2.92 6.80 3.25
C SER A 19 3.42 8.25 3.17
N GLY A 20 4.57 8.45 2.52
CA GLY A 20 5.19 9.78 2.38
C GLY A 20 6.11 10.19 3.54
N THR A 21 6.17 9.43 4.64
CA THR A 21 7.13 9.69 5.71
C THR A 21 8.55 9.33 5.28
N TYR A 22 9.45 10.29 5.34
CA TYR A 22 10.88 10.11 5.04
C TYR A 22 11.63 9.71 6.31
N VAL A 23 12.01 8.44 6.45
CA VAL A 23 12.70 7.92 7.64
C VAL A 23 14.06 8.57 7.83
N ARG A 24 14.75 8.97 6.75
CA ARG A 24 16.01 9.76 6.85
C ARG A 24 15.81 11.08 7.57
N SER A 25 14.75 11.83 7.24
CA SER A 25 14.40 13.07 7.91
C SER A 25 14.05 12.81 9.38
N LEU A 26 13.31 11.75 9.67
CA LEU A 26 12.99 11.36 11.04
C LEU A 26 14.24 11.10 11.87
N CYS A 27 15.26 10.42 11.32
CA CYS A 27 16.54 10.20 12.02
C CYS A 27 17.25 11.52 12.33
N HIS A 28 17.26 12.46 11.38
CA HIS A 28 17.82 13.80 11.57
C HIS A 28 17.07 14.57 12.64
N ASP A 29 15.73 14.58 12.59
CA ASP A 29 14.89 15.31 13.56
C ASP A 29 15.05 14.76 14.99
N ILE A 30 15.21 13.43 15.14
CA ILE A 30 15.50 12.81 16.44
C ILE A 30 16.85 13.29 16.98
N ALA A 31 17.89 13.30 16.14
CA ALA A 31 19.22 13.75 16.53
C ALA A 31 19.20 15.23 16.93
N GLU A 32 18.58 16.10 16.15
CA GLU A 32 18.44 17.52 16.42
C GLU A 32 17.72 17.79 17.76
N LYS A 33 16.61 17.09 18.01
CA LYS A 33 15.85 17.21 19.27
C LYS A 33 16.61 16.76 20.51
N THR A 34 17.60 15.91 20.34
CA THR A 34 18.50 15.48 21.42
C THR A 34 19.81 16.30 21.50
N ASN A 35 19.89 17.43 20.75
CA ASN A 35 21.07 18.25 20.59
C ASN A 35 22.31 17.48 20.09
N ASN A 36 22.08 16.52 19.17
CA ASN A 36 23.11 15.72 18.57
C ASN A 36 23.05 15.86 17.03
N PHE A 37 24.06 15.33 16.36
CA PHE A 37 24.09 15.13 14.94
C PHE A 37 23.92 13.62 14.66
N GLY A 38 23.03 13.29 13.72
CA GLY A 38 22.78 11.90 13.40
C GLY A 38 22.36 11.72 11.94
N CYS A 39 22.65 10.53 11.43
CA CYS A 39 22.23 10.12 10.11
C CYS A 39 21.76 8.67 10.15
N MET A 40 20.97 8.28 9.16
CA MET A 40 20.52 6.91 9.01
C MET A 40 21.67 6.05 8.46
N SER A 41 22.13 5.05 9.22
CA SER A 41 23.15 4.09 8.81
C SER A 41 22.56 2.91 8.02
N SER A 42 21.40 2.42 8.44
CA SER A 42 20.72 1.31 7.78
C SER A 42 19.20 1.44 7.88
N LEU A 43 18.47 0.75 7.00
CA LEU A 43 17.02 0.70 7.01
C LEU A 43 16.55 -0.66 6.51
N ILE A 44 15.68 -1.30 7.27
CA ILE A 44 14.95 -2.49 6.84
C ILE A 44 13.46 -2.19 6.90
N ARG A 45 12.78 -2.31 5.77
CA ARG A 45 11.32 -2.20 5.73
C ARG A 45 10.71 -3.57 6.03
N THR A 46 10.13 -3.70 7.21
CA THR A 46 9.61 -5.00 7.69
C THR A 46 8.17 -5.28 7.28
N LYS A 47 7.41 -4.23 6.90
CA LYS A 47 6.00 -4.39 6.49
C LYS A 47 5.55 -3.24 5.57
N VAL A 48 4.74 -3.56 4.57
CA VAL A 48 4.02 -2.60 3.71
C VAL A 48 2.61 -3.12 3.47
N GLY A 49 1.60 -2.39 3.99
CA GLY A 49 0.23 -2.88 3.96
C GLY A 49 0.10 -4.23 4.65
N ARG A 50 -0.36 -5.25 3.94
CA ARG A 50 -0.48 -6.63 4.45
C ARG A 50 0.82 -7.45 4.32
N PHE A 51 1.75 -7.04 3.46
CA PHE A 51 2.97 -7.78 3.17
C PHE A 51 4.04 -7.57 4.23
N THR A 52 4.66 -8.65 4.67
CA THR A 52 5.77 -8.71 5.62
C THR A 52 7.05 -9.19 4.93
N LEU A 53 8.17 -9.23 5.64
CA LEU A 53 9.42 -9.78 5.09
C LEU A 53 9.29 -11.27 4.71
N GLU A 54 8.43 -12.02 5.38
CA GLU A 54 8.18 -13.44 5.11
C GLU A 54 7.48 -13.65 3.77
N ASP A 55 6.75 -12.63 3.27
CA ASP A 55 6.09 -12.65 1.98
C ASP A 55 7.04 -12.21 0.84
N CYS A 56 8.26 -11.79 1.16
CA CYS A 56 9.21 -11.25 0.20
C CYS A 56 10.11 -12.35 -0.37
N VAL A 57 10.49 -12.17 -1.62
CA VAL A 57 11.52 -12.97 -2.30
C VAL A 57 12.73 -12.11 -2.65
N THR A 58 13.89 -12.69 -2.83
CA THR A 58 15.08 -11.97 -3.24
C THR A 58 15.10 -11.72 -4.75
N ILE A 59 15.94 -10.79 -5.21
CA ILE A 59 16.15 -10.58 -6.66
C ILE A 59 16.61 -11.87 -7.33
N LYS A 60 17.46 -12.65 -6.67
CA LYS A 60 17.94 -13.93 -7.16
C LYS A 60 16.81 -14.95 -7.33
N ASP A 61 15.87 -15.01 -6.39
CA ASP A 61 14.69 -15.87 -6.51
C ASP A 61 13.84 -15.49 -7.73
N VAL A 62 13.72 -14.18 -8.00
CA VAL A 62 12.99 -13.70 -9.20
C VAL A 62 13.73 -14.11 -10.48
N GLU A 63 15.07 -13.97 -10.53
CA GLU A 63 15.89 -14.37 -11.68
C GLU A 63 15.81 -15.88 -11.95
N GLU A 64 15.68 -16.69 -10.90
CA GLU A 64 15.56 -18.15 -10.97
C GLU A 64 14.10 -18.61 -11.22
N GLY A 65 13.13 -17.71 -11.25
CA GLY A 65 11.71 -18.02 -11.42
C GLY A 65 11.01 -18.53 -10.14
N ASN A 66 11.65 -18.39 -8.98
CA ASN A 66 11.16 -18.84 -7.68
C ASN A 66 10.32 -17.76 -6.98
N TYR A 67 9.20 -17.39 -7.58
CA TYR A 67 8.30 -16.40 -7.01
C TYR A 67 6.83 -16.70 -7.33
N ILE A 68 5.93 -16.11 -6.55
CA ILE A 68 4.48 -16.19 -6.76
C ILE A 68 3.95 -14.77 -7.03
N LEU A 69 3.20 -14.62 -8.13
CA LEU A 69 2.46 -13.39 -8.40
C LEU A 69 1.13 -13.42 -7.67
N HIS A 70 0.89 -12.44 -6.82
CA HIS A 70 -0.41 -12.27 -6.19
C HIS A 70 -1.38 -11.57 -7.14
N PRO A 71 -2.58 -12.13 -7.38
CA PRO A 71 -3.62 -11.46 -8.16
C PRO A 71 -3.96 -10.09 -7.54
N VAL A 72 -4.14 -9.07 -8.38
CA VAL A 72 -4.47 -7.71 -7.92
C VAL A 72 -5.74 -7.71 -7.04
N LYS A 73 -6.73 -8.49 -7.40
CA LYS A 73 -7.96 -8.68 -6.63
C LYS A 73 -7.69 -9.16 -5.20
N GLU A 74 -6.75 -10.09 -5.03
CA GLU A 74 -6.36 -10.60 -3.71
C GLU A 74 -5.66 -9.52 -2.87
N VAL A 75 -4.76 -8.76 -3.50
CA VAL A 75 -4.07 -7.64 -2.84
C VAL A 75 -5.05 -6.57 -2.37
N LEU A 76 -6.12 -6.34 -3.13
CA LEU A 76 -7.16 -5.35 -2.87
C LEU A 76 -8.39 -5.91 -2.14
N SER A 77 -8.28 -7.07 -1.49
CA SER A 77 -9.39 -7.76 -0.80
C SER A 77 -10.00 -6.97 0.37
N HIS A 78 -9.37 -5.88 0.80
CA HIS A 78 -9.93 -4.97 1.82
C HIS A 78 -11.03 -4.04 1.26
N TYR A 79 -11.14 -3.89 -0.06
CA TYR A 79 -12.25 -3.18 -0.69
C TYR A 79 -13.47 -4.09 -0.82
N LYS A 80 -14.65 -3.49 -0.74
CA LYS A 80 -15.89 -4.18 -1.09
C LYS A 80 -15.90 -4.49 -2.58
N GLU A 81 -15.90 -5.76 -2.95
CA GLU A 81 -16.00 -6.19 -4.34
C GLU A 81 -17.43 -6.02 -4.88
N ILE A 82 -17.53 -5.47 -6.09
CA ILE A 82 -18.76 -5.42 -6.90
C ILE A 82 -18.44 -5.98 -8.29
N LYS A 83 -19.11 -7.08 -8.64
CA LYS A 83 -18.98 -7.70 -9.95
C LYS A 83 -19.88 -6.97 -10.95
N ILE A 84 -19.29 -6.58 -12.09
CA ILE A 84 -20.01 -5.91 -13.17
C ILE A 84 -19.99 -6.77 -14.44
N SER A 85 -21.04 -6.66 -15.23
CA SER A 85 -21.17 -7.36 -16.53
C SER A 85 -20.72 -6.47 -17.70
N ASP A 86 -21.01 -5.16 -17.64
CA ASP A 86 -20.59 -4.18 -18.64
C ASP A 86 -19.40 -3.38 -18.13
N THR A 87 -18.30 -3.44 -18.87
CA THR A 87 -17.03 -2.79 -18.53
C THR A 87 -16.83 -1.46 -19.21
N LYS A 88 -17.65 -1.10 -20.20
CA LYS A 88 -17.45 0.02 -21.11
C LYS A 88 -17.24 1.36 -20.40
N ASP A 89 -18.06 1.67 -19.43
CA ASP A 89 -17.92 2.94 -18.70
C ASP A 89 -16.76 2.89 -17.72
N VAL A 90 -16.50 1.73 -17.10
CA VAL A 90 -15.43 1.55 -16.13
C VAL A 90 -14.05 1.67 -16.77
N VAL A 91 -13.79 1.03 -17.91
CA VAL A 91 -12.49 1.12 -18.60
C VAL A 91 -12.23 2.51 -19.18
N ASN A 92 -13.27 3.32 -19.34
CA ASN A 92 -13.16 4.72 -19.73
C ASN A 92 -13.11 5.68 -18.53
N GLY A 93 -13.09 5.18 -17.30
CA GLY A 93 -13.05 5.98 -16.08
C GLY A 93 -14.29 6.84 -15.85
N ARG A 94 -15.42 6.49 -16.47
CA ARG A 94 -16.68 7.23 -16.32
C ARG A 94 -17.33 6.95 -14.99
N LYS A 95 -18.18 7.86 -14.54
CA LYS A 95 -19.00 7.66 -13.34
C LYS A 95 -20.00 6.52 -13.58
N VAL A 96 -20.26 5.77 -12.52
CA VAL A 96 -21.20 4.63 -12.52
C VAL A 96 -22.18 4.78 -11.36
N HIS A 97 -23.36 4.19 -11.51
CA HIS A 97 -24.36 4.10 -10.46
C HIS A 97 -24.30 2.74 -9.80
N LEU A 98 -24.06 2.70 -8.49
CA LEU A 98 -23.92 1.45 -7.73
C LEU A 98 -24.81 1.49 -6.49
N ASN A 99 -25.61 0.45 -6.31
CA ASN A 99 -26.37 0.25 -5.07
C ASN A 99 -25.48 -0.49 -4.06
N CYS A 100 -24.70 0.27 -3.29
CA CYS A 100 -23.76 -0.27 -2.30
C CYS A 100 -23.63 0.73 -1.14
N GLU A 101 -23.47 0.27 0.09
CA GLU A 101 -23.28 1.14 1.27
C GLU A 101 -21.83 1.57 1.47
N ALA A 102 -20.85 0.82 0.93
CA ALA A 102 -19.43 1.15 1.06
C ALA A 102 -19.08 2.44 0.30
N ASP A 103 -18.18 3.24 0.85
CA ASP A 103 -17.70 4.47 0.22
C ASP A 103 -16.66 4.21 -0.88
N GLU A 104 -15.89 3.14 -0.74
CA GLU A 104 -14.94 2.70 -1.76
C GLU A 104 -15.18 1.25 -2.12
N VAL A 105 -15.11 0.96 -3.41
CA VAL A 105 -15.38 -0.36 -3.96
C VAL A 105 -14.35 -0.76 -5.01
N LEU A 106 -14.12 -2.06 -5.11
CA LEU A 106 -13.36 -2.67 -6.19
C LEU A 106 -14.34 -3.24 -7.22
N LEU A 107 -14.32 -2.68 -8.43
CA LEU A 107 -15.09 -3.24 -9.54
C LEU A 107 -14.31 -4.37 -10.20
N THR A 108 -14.98 -5.51 -10.38
CA THR A 108 -14.38 -6.70 -10.99
C THR A 108 -15.23 -7.21 -12.16
N HIS A 109 -14.58 -7.83 -13.14
CA HIS A 109 -15.21 -8.50 -14.25
C HIS A 109 -14.47 -9.80 -14.54
N GLN A 110 -15.16 -10.91 -14.68
CA GLN A 110 -14.57 -12.24 -14.94
C GLN A 110 -13.41 -12.58 -13.99
N GLU A 111 -13.58 -12.27 -12.69
CA GLU A 111 -12.62 -12.46 -11.60
C GLU A 111 -11.37 -11.54 -11.66
N GLU A 112 -11.27 -10.67 -12.65
CA GLU A 112 -10.22 -9.66 -12.74
C GLU A 112 -10.62 -8.34 -12.09
N ALA A 113 -9.68 -7.70 -11.41
CA ALA A 113 -9.83 -6.37 -10.83
C ALA A 113 -9.71 -5.32 -11.93
N LEU A 114 -10.75 -4.49 -12.12
CA LEU A 114 -10.77 -3.46 -13.14
C LEU A 114 -10.44 -2.08 -12.61
N ALA A 115 -11.08 -1.65 -11.53
CA ALA A 115 -10.87 -0.29 -11.03
C ALA A 115 -11.34 -0.14 -9.58
N ILE A 116 -10.76 0.84 -8.91
CA ILE A 116 -11.24 1.32 -7.61
C ILE A 116 -12.12 2.55 -7.85
N TYR A 117 -13.29 2.52 -7.27
CA TYR A 117 -14.28 3.60 -7.34
C TYR A 117 -14.61 4.11 -5.95
N ARG A 118 -14.89 5.41 -5.84
CA ARG A 118 -15.30 6.07 -4.60
C ARG A 118 -16.63 6.75 -4.80
N ARG A 119 -17.50 6.68 -3.78
CA ARG A 119 -18.78 7.40 -3.74
C ARG A 119 -18.52 8.90 -3.80
N GLU A 120 -19.16 9.59 -4.71
CA GLU A 120 -19.17 11.05 -4.77
C GLU A 120 -20.42 11.61 -4.07
N HIS A 121 -21.59 11.09 -4.41
CA HIS A 121 -22.87 11.43 -3.79
C HIS A 121 -23.94 10.38 -4.14
N GLY A 122 -24.87 10.13 -3.21
CA GLY A 122 -25.95 9.17 -3.42
C GLY A 122 -25.41 7.79 -3.88
N ASP A 123 -25.87 7.34 -5.03
CA ASP A 123 -25.46 6.10 -5.69
C ASP A 123 -24.40 6.31 -6.78
N VAL A 124 -23.91 7.55 -6.98
CA VAL A 124 -22.91 7.91 -7.99
C VAL A 124 -21.51 7.66 -7.46
N PHE A 125 -20.74 6.88 -8.20
CA PHE A 125 -19.33 6.57 -7.91
C PHE A 125 -18.42 7.07 -9.03
N GLY A 126 -17.31 7.71 -8.66
CA GLY A 126 -16.26 8.18 -9.56
C GLY A 126 -15.03 7.27 -9.51
N CYS A 127 -14.32 7.17 -10.64
CA CYS A 127 -13.10 6.36 -10.74
C CYS A 127 -11.96 7.03 -9.96
N VAL A 128 -11.37 6.28 -9.02
CA VAL A 128 -10.15 6.69 -8.28
C VAL A 128 -8.91 6.17 -8.99
N ARG A 129 -8.95 4.92 -9.46
CA ARG A 129 -7.81 4.24 -10.08
C ARG A 129 -8.28 3.14 -11.03
N GLY A 130 -7.86 3.22 -12.29
CA GLY A 130 -7.90 2.09 -13.23
C GLY A 130 -6.77 1.09 -12.95
N LEU A 131 -7.03 -0.19 -13.21
CA LEU A 131 -6.11 -1.30 -12.94
C LEU A 131 -5.78 -2.10 -14.23
N TRP A 132 -6.19 -1.58 -15.39
CA TRP A 132 -5.88 -2.10 -16.73
C TRP A 132 -4.59 -1.53 -17.27
#